data_1ce30a2c2cac0371daeedf51d2d37ce0
#
_entry.id   1ce30a2c2cac0371daeedf51d2d37ce0
#
_cell.length_a   1.000
_cell.length_b   1.000
_cell.length_c   1.000
_cell.angle_alpha   90.00
_cell.angle_beta   90.00
_cell.angle_gamma   90.00
#
_symmetry.space_group_name_H-M   'P 1'
#
loop_
_entity.id
_entity.type
_entity.pdbx_description
1 polymer ?
#
loop_
_entity_poly.entity_id
_entity_poly.type
_entity_poly.pdbx_seq_one_letter_code
_entity_poly.pdbx_strand_id
1 'polypeptide(L)'
;MGQASWYGAKFHGRRTAGGEKFDMYAATAASPTLPFGSLIRVYNTKTHVGQLVRINDRGPFVDGRDLDVSYLVACRLGIQEEGVSPLRIELIEVPKRP
;
A
#
# COMPACT_ATOMS: atom_id res chain seq x y z
N MET A 1 -11.88 -2.52 -7.95
CA MET A 1 -10.88 -3.58 -7.62
C MET A 1 -9.52 -3.18 -8.19
N GLY A 2 -8.47 -3.36 -7.44
CA GLY A 2 -7.11 -3.11 -7.89
C GLY A 2 -6.23 -4.34 -7.70
N GLN A 3 -5.09 -4.35 -8.36
CA GLN A 3 -4.06 -5.37 -8.15
C GLN A 3 -2.98 -4.79 -7.25
N ALA A 4 -2.68 -5.48 -6.16
CA ALA A 4 -1.69 -5.04 -5.20
C ALA A 4 -0.53 -6.02 -5.13
N SER A 5 0.67 -5.48 -5.01
CA SER A 5 1.88 -6.23 -4.67
C SER A 5 2.41 -5.68 -3.35
N TRP A 6 3.50 -6.24 -2.86
CA TRP A 6 4.09 -5.74 -1.62
C TRP A 6 5.61 -5.66 -1.73
N TYR A 7 6.19 -4.81 -0.89
CA TYR A 7 7.63 -4.64 -0.79
C TYR A 7 8.06 -4.64 0.68
N GLY A 8 9.25 -5.12 0.94
CA GLY A 8 9.65 -5.39 2.32
C GLY A 8 11.12 -5.12 2.58
N ALA A 9 11.84 -6.10 3.14
CA ALA A 9 13.15 -5.94 3.73
C ALA A 9 14.17 -5.20 2.84
N LYS A 10 14.12 -5.40 1.54
CA LYS A 10 15.05 -4.76 0.60
C LYS A 10 14.99 -3.22 0.66
N PHE A 11 13.82 -2.67 0.95
CA PHE A 11 13.60 -1.22 0.98
C PHE A 11 13.51 -0.67 2.40
N HIS A 12 13.51 -1.55 3.39
CA HIS A 12 13.38 -1.13 4.80
C HIS A 12 14.48 -0.15 5.18
N GLY A 13 14.08 0.98 5.76
CA GLY A 13 14.99 2.04 6.15
C GLY A 13 15.35 3.03 5.05
N ARG A 14 14.98 2.77 3.80
CA ARG A 14 15.22 3.70 2.70
C ARG A 14 14.17 4.80 2.70
N ARG A 15 14.57 5.97 2.19
CA ARG A 15 13.64 7.08 2.11
C ARG A 15 12.62 6.85 0.98
N THR A 16 11.35 7.07 1.30
CA THR A 16 10.27 7.00 0.32
C THR A 16 10.20 8.29 -0.49
N ALA A 17 9.44 8.27 -1.59
CA ALA A 17 9.19 9.46 -2.39
C ALA A 17 8.48 10.56 -1.61
N GLY A 18 7.70 10.20 -0.59
CA GLY A 18 7.04 11.16 0.31
C GLY A 18 7.94 11.77 1.37
N GLY A 19 9.22 11.37 1.43
CA GLY A 19 10.21 11.93 2.36
C GLY A 19 10.37 11.17 3.66
N GLU A 20 9.51 10.20 3.95
CA GLU A 20 9.63 9.35 5.14
C GLU A 20 10.61 8.22 4.90
N LYS A 21 11.14 7.64 5.96
CA LYS A 21 11.84 6.36 5.84
C LYS A 21 10.82 5.24 5.73
N PHE A 22 11.03 4.32 4.79
CA PHE A 22 10.16 3.17 4.67
C PHE A 22 10.33 2.24 5.87
N ASP A 23 9.22 1.94 6.52
CA ASP A 23 9.14 0.96 7.60
C ASP A 23 8.24 -0.18 7.14
N MET A 24 8.82 -1.35 6.88
CA MET A 24 8.06 -2.51 6.41
C MET A 24 7.02 -2.99 7.41
N TYR A 25 7.12 -2.57 8.66
CA TYR A 25 6.18 -2.93 9.73
C TYR A 25 5.13 -1.85 10.00
N ALA A 26 5.07 -0.83 9.18
CA ALA A 26 4.04 0.21 9.28
C ALA A 26 2.94 -0.03 8.23
N ALA A 27 1.75 0.49 8.50
CA ALA A 27 0.60 0.35 7.58
C ALA A 27 0.65 1.43 6.51
N THR A 28 1.51 1.25 5.52
CA THR A 28 1.73 2.20 4.44
C THR A 28 1.74 1.52 3.08
N ALA A 29 1.65 2.33 2.03
CA ALA A 29 1.68 1.83 0.65
C ALA A 29 2.22 2.89 -0.31
N ALA A 30 2.66 2.41 -1.48
CA ALA A 30 2.98 3.24 -2.62
C ALA A 30 1.80 3.25 -3.59
N SER A 31 1.49 4.41 -4.13
CA SER A 31 0.49 4.60 -5.17
C SER A 31 1.08 5.44 -6.31
N PRO A 32 0.76 5.13 -7.58
CA PRO A 32 1.28 5.92 -8.68
C PRO A 32 0.66 7.33 -8.77
N THR A 33 -0.51 7.53 -8.17
CA THR A 33 -1.28 8.77 -8.38
C THR A 33 -1.82 9.44 -7.13
N LEU A 34 -2.12 8.69 -6.07
CA LEU A 34 -2.75 9.28 -4.89
C LEU A 34 -1.80 10.23 -4.16
N PRO A 35 -2.28 11.37 -3.65
CA PRO A 35 -1.45 12.29 -2.88
C PRO A 35 -0.84 11.62 -1.65
N PHE A 36 0.38 12.01 -1.31
CA PHE A 36 1.02 11.54 -0.07
C PHE A 36 0.17 11.94 1.14
N GLY A 37 0.02 11.02 2.09
CA GLY A 37 -0.85 11.21 3.24
C GLY A 37 -2.28 10.78 3.01
N SER A 38 -2.66 10.39 1.79
CA SER A 38 -3.99 9.82 1.53
C SER A 38 -4.19 8.58 2.38
N LEU A 39 -5.39 8.44 2.92
CA LEU A 39 -5.79 7.28 3.69
C LEU A 39 -6.73 6.44 2.85
N ILE A 40 -6.39 5.16 2.70
CA ILE A 40 -7.20 4.20 1.97
C ILE A 40 -7.50 3.01 2.85
N ARG A 41 -8.55 2.27 2.51
CA ARG A 41 -8.79 0.94 3.06
C ARG A 41 -8.55 -0.07 1.97
N VAL A 42 -7.72 -1.05 2.27
CA VAL A 42 -7.46 -2.19 1.38
C VAL A 42 -8.18 -3.39 1.96
N TYR A 43 -8.98 -4.08 1.16
CA TYR A 43 -9.85 -5.14 1.63
C TYR A 43 -9.65 -6.41 0.80
N ASN A 44 -9.39 -7.52 1.50
CA ASN A 44 -9.29 -8.83 0.87
C ASN A 44 -10.68 -9.48 0.89
N THR A 45 -11.30 -9.58 -0.27
CA THR A 45 -12.67 -10.10 -0.38
C THR A 45 -12.79 -11.58 -0.06
N LYS A 46 -11.69 -12.33 -0.12
CA LYS A 46 -11.69 -13.76 0.22
C LYS A 46 -11.74 -14.00 1.72
N THR A 47 -11.01 -13.18 2.48
CA THR A 47 -10.88 -13.36 3.93
C THR A 47 -11.76 -12.42 4.72
N HIS A 48 -12.33 -11.40 4.07
CA HIS A 48 -13.13 -10.33 4.70
C HIS A 48 -12.31 -9.46 5.66
N VAL A 49 -10.99 -9.41 5.47
CA VAL A 49 -10.11 -8.58 6.29
C VAL A 49 -9.79 -7.28 5.55
N GLY A 50 -9.96 -6.17 6.25
CA GLY A 50 -9.60 -4.83 5.76
C GLY A 50 -8.49 -4.23 6.60
N GLN A 51 -7.73 -3.32 6.01
CA GLN A 51 -6.65 -2.62 6.67
C GLN A 51 -6.60 -1.17 6.18
N LEU A 52 -6.57 -0.23 7.12
CA LEU A 52 -6.33 1.17 6.79
C LEU A 52 -4.85 1.36 6.49
N VAL A 53 -4.55 2.10 5.44
CA VAL A 53 -3.20 2.25 4.91
C VAL A 53 -3.00 3.69 4.49
N ARG A 54 -1.84 4.25 4.81
CA ARG A 54 -1.46 5.62 4.44
C ARG A 54 -0.50 5.59 3.25
N ILE A 55 -0.76 6.42 2.26
CA ILE A 55 0.11 6.55 1.09
C ILE A 55 1.30 7.43 1.42
N ASN A 56 2.50 6.91 1.27
CA ASN A 56 3.73 7.65 1.53
C ASN A 56 4.81 7.47 0.45
N ASP A 57 4.50 6.78 -0.64
CA ASP A 57 5.49 6.53 -1.68
C ASP A 57 4.83 6.52 -3.06
N ARG A 58 5.64 6.50 -4.11
CA ARG A 58 5.22 6.42 -5.52
C ARG A 58 5.56 5.07 -6.11
N GLY A 59 4.67 4.58 -6.93
CA GLY A 59 4.73 3.30 -7.61
C GLY A 59 3.49 2.48 -7.27
N PRO A 60 3.41 1.27 -7.74
CA PRO A 60 4.29 0.65 -8.73
C PRO A 60 4.11 1.26 -10.13
N PHE A 61 5.14 1.13 -10.96
CA PHE A 61 5.08 1.63 -12.34
C PHE A 61 5.03 0.46 -13.33
N VAL A 62 4.44 -0.63 -12.92
CA VAL A 62 4.27 -1.85 -13.70
C VAL A 62 2.81 -1.95 -14.09
N ASP A 63 2.54 -2.18 -15.38
CA ASP A 63 1.18 -2.35 -15.89
C ASP A 63 0.47 -3.46 -15.13
N GLY A 64 -0.79 -3.20 -14.78
CA GLY A 64 -1.63 -4.15 -14.06
C GLY A 64 -1.45 -4.15 -12.55
N ARG A 65 -0.55 -3.32 -12.02
CA ARG A 65 -0.42 -3.15 -10.56
C ARG A 65 -0.81 -1.75 -10.16
N ASP A 66 -1.68 -1.64 -9.19
CA ASP A 66 -2.25 -0.36 -8.75
C ASP A 66 -1.68 0.12 -7.41
N LEU A 67 -1.09 -0.78 -6.64
CA LEU A 67 -0.65 -0.48 -5.28
C LEU A 67 0.48 -1.42 -4.87
N ASP A 68 1.47 -0.87 -4.16
CA ASP A 68 2.47 -1.68 -3.45
C ASP A 68 2.31 -1.45 -1.96
N VAL A 69 1.87 -2.47 -1.23
CA VAL A 69 1.67 -2.37 0.21
C VAL A 69 2.92 -2.81 0.97
N SER A 70 3.04 -2.33 2.23
CA SER A 70 4.12 -2.75 3.10
C SER A 70 3.98 -4.23 3.48
N TYR A 71 5.06 -4.81 4.00
CA TYR A 71 5.06 -6.19 4.49
C TYR A 71 3.98 -6.42 5.57
N LEU A 72 3.86 -5.48 6.52
CA LEU A 72 2.82 -5.58 7.55
C LEU A 72 1.44 -5.73 6.94
N VAL A 73 1.12 -4.87 5.95
CA VAL A 73 -0.19 -4.89 5.30
C VAL A 73 -0.40 -6.19 4.55
N ALA A 74 0.63 -6.66 3.84
CA ALA A 74 0.56 -7.94 3.12
C ALA A 74 0.25 -9.10 4.07
N CYS A 75 0.93 -9.13 5.23
CA CYS A 75 0.69 -10.16 6.24
C CYS A 75 -0.72 -10.08 6.81
N ARG A 76 -1.19 -8.88 7.13
CA ARG A 76 -2.53 -8.68 7.67
C ARG A 76 -3.62 -9.11 6.72
N LEU A 77 -3.39 -8.90 5.43
CA LEU A 77 -4.35 -9.28 4.39
C LEU A 77 -4.16 -10.72 3.91
N GLY A 78 -3.12 -11.39 4.37
CA GLY A 78 -2.85 -12.79 3.99
C GLY A 78 -2.37 -12.96 2.55
N ILE A 79 -1.72 -11.95 1.97
CA ILE A 79 -1.29 -11.97 0.57
C ILE A 79 0.22 -12.07 0.37
N GLN A 80 0.99 -12.20 1.45
CA GLN A 80 2.46 -12.15 1.36
C GLN A 80 3.05 -13.25 0.49
N GLU A 81 2.38 -14.39 0.36
CA GLU A 81 2.87 -15.51 -0.45
C GLU A 81 2.46 -15.41 -1.92
N GLU A 82 1.42 -14.64 -2.22
CA GLU A 82 0.90 -14.53 -3.58
C GLU A 82 1.70 -13.56 -4.46
N GLY A 83 2.38 -12.61 -3.85
CA GLY A 83 3.13 -11.57 -4.55
C GLY A 83 2.26 -10.48 -5.14
N VAL A 84 1.29 -10.81 -5.98
CA VAL A 84 0.30 -9.89 -6.54
C VAL A 84 -1.08 -10.46 -6.31
N SER A 85 -1.99 -9.64 -5.77
CA SER A 85 -3.35 -10.10 -5.41
C SER A 85 -4.40 -9.07 -5.77
N PRO A 86 -5.61 -9.51 -6.19
CA PRO A 86 -6.73 -8.60 -6.38
C PRO A 86 -7.31 -8.22 -5.02
N LEU A 87 -7.42 -6.92 -4.77
CA LEU A 87 -7.97 -6.38 -3.54
C LEU A 87 -8.95 -5.26 -3.87
N ARG A 88 -9.89 -5.02 -2.95
CA ARG A 88 -10.74 -3.84 -3.03
C ARG A 88 -9.99 -2.68 -2.39
N ILE A 89 -9.92 -1.55 -3.08
CA ILE A 89 -9.27 -0.34 -2.61
C ILE A 89 -10.32 0.76 -2.50
N GLU A 90 -10.45 1.33 -1.29
CA GLU A 90 -11.40 2.43 -1.04
C GLU A 90 -10.62 3.65 -0.58
N LEU A 91 -10.83 4.79 -1.22
CA LEU A 91 -10.27 6.06 -0.77
C LEU A 91 -11.11 6.57 0.41
N ILE A 92 -10.47 6.76 1.55
CA ILE A 92 -11.13 7.24 2.76
C ILE A 92 -10.96 8.75 2.90
N GLU A 93 -9.74 9.24 2.75
CA GLU A 93 -9.43 10.65 2.97
C GLU A 93 -8.23 11.08 2.15
N VAL A 94 -8.30 12.29 1.60
CA VAL A 94 -7.18 12.95 0.92
C VAL A 94 -6.72 14.09 1.81
N PRO A 95 -5.39 14.28 2.01
CA PRO A 95 -4.92 15.37 2.85
C PRO A 95 -5.38 16.72 2.34
N LYS A 96 -5.81 17.59 3.25
CA LYS A 96 -6.13 18.96 2.91
C LYS A 96 -4.82 19.71 2.66
N ARG A 97 -4.80 20.52 1.62
CA ARG A 97 -3.66 21.38 1.38
C ARG A 97 -3.71 22.55 2.36
N PRO A 98 -2.54 22.97 2.88
CA PRO A 98 -2.49 24.17 3.72
C PRO A 98 -2.83 25.41 2.92
#